data_0b656a65ba767ecab8f39a41db032bd6
#
_entry.id   0b656a65ba767ecab8f39a41db032bd6
#
_cell.length_a   1.000
_cell.length_b   1.000
_cell.length_c   1.000
_cell.angle_alpha   90.00
_cell.angle_beta   90.00
_cell.angle_gamma   90.00
#
_symmetry.space_group_name_H-M   'P 1'
#
loop_
_entity.id
_entity.type
_entity.pdbx_description
1 polymer ?
#
loop_
_entity_poly.entity_id
_entity_poly.type
_entity_poly.pdbx_seq_one_letter_code
_entity_poly.pdbx_strand_id
1 'polypeptide(L)'
;MLRIKHAGSRIFEGMRRGEMNMAEKYHQVTPEILEQFKAIVPGKVYAGGEINSDYFHDEMPIYGKGVPEVLIEATTTEDIAAIMKVCYENCIPVIPRGAGTGLTGAAVAIDGGVMIDMSKMNKILGYDLENFVVRVEPGVLLNDLAEDAQKQGLLYPPDPGEKFATLGGNVSTNAGGMRAVKYGCTRDYVRAMTVVLPTGEIVKLGATVSKTSTGYSLLNLMIGSEGTLGIITELTLKLIPAPKETISLIIPYENLEDCIATVPKFFMNHFQPQALEFMEKEIVLASERYLGKSVFPKEVEGVDIGAYLLVTFDGDNMDQLEELTEQAAEVVLEAGAVDVLVADTPAKKKDAWAARSSFLEAIEAETKLLDECDVVVPVNQIADYLTYVKGVSEKYDFDVKSFGHAGDGNLHIYTCANDLDEETFKKEVSEFMADIYRKAAELGGLISGEHGIGFGKKGYLEEFAG
;
A
#
# COMPACT_ATOMS: atom_id res chain seq x y z
N MET A 1 -1.37 33.82 19.41
CA MET A 1 -2.67 33.18 19.75
C MET A 1 -3.73 33.76 18.84
N LEU A 2 -3.93 33.21 17.69
CA LEU A 2 -4.78 33.72 16.62
C LEU A 2 -6.19 33.15 16.70
N ARG A 3 -7.15 33.99 16.39
CA ARG A 3 -8.59 33.70 16.39
C ARG A 3 -8.96 32.64 15.33
N ILE A 4 -8.97 31.38 15.72
CA ILE A 4 -9.75 30.32 15.07
C ILE A 4 -10.92 30.01 16.03
N LYS A 5 -11.81 30.93 16.18
CA LYS A 5 -13.04 30.75 16.93
C LYS A 5 -14.17 31.39 16.13
N HIS A 6 -14.76 30.66 15.20
CA HIS A 6 -16.19 30.80 14.85
C HIS A 6 -16.66 29.94 13.64
N ALA A 7 -15.76 29.35 12.86
CA ALA A 7 -16.19 28.39 11.83
C ALA A 7 -16.19 26.93 12.35
N GLY A 8 -15.23 26.56 13.21
CA GLY A 8 -15.08 25.20 13.72
C GLY A 8 -16.22 24.73 14.64
N SER A 9 -16.84 25.60 15.42
CA SER A 9 -17.88 25.20 16.39
C SER A 9 -19.18 24.70 15.72
N ARG A 10 -19.57 25.26 14.57
CA ARG A 10 -20.78 24.83 13.85
C ARG A 10 -20.58 23.51 13.10
N ILE A 11 -19.38 23.25 12.62
CA ILE A 11 -19.02 21.98 11.95
C ILE A 11 -18.99 20.84 12.97
N PHE A 12 -18.39 21.05 14.15
CA PHE A 12 -18.34 20.05 15.23
C PHE A 12 -19.71 19.78 15.89
N GLU A 13 -20.61 20.75 15.95
CA GLU A 13 -21.98 20.54 16.48
C GLU A 13 -22.87 19.74 15.50
N GLY A 14 -22.66 19.88 14.18
CA GLY A 14 -23.36 19.10 13.15
C GLY A 14 -22.91 17.63 13.12
N MET A 15 -21.62 17.37 13.33
CA MET A 15 -21.05 16.01 13.37
C MET A 15 -21.58 15.18 14.56
N ARG A 16 -21.92 15.80 15.68
CA ARG A 16 -22.49 15.11 16.86
C ARG A 16 -23.94 14.65 16.70
N ARG A 17 -24.66 15.08 15.66
CA ARG A 17 -26.08 14.77 15.48
C ARG A 17 -26.40 13.75 14.38
N GLY A 18 -25.41 13.23 13.63
CA GLY A 18 -25.65 12.18 12.64
C GLY A 18 -26.63 12.51 11.51
N GLU A 19 -27.01 13.79 11.31
CA GLU A 19 -28.13 14.19 10.46
C GLU A 19 -27.76 15.08 9.25
N MET A 20 -26.46 15.23 8.92
CA MET A 20 -26.11 15.94 7.68
C MET A 20 -25.94 14.96 6.54
N ASN A 21 -26.88 14.96 5.61
CA ASN A 21 -26.74 14.29 4.32
C ASN A 21 -25.48 14.86 3.63
N MET A 22 -24.50 14.01 3.29
CA MET A 22 -23.22 14.46 2.69
C MET A 22 -23.45 15.27 1.40
N ALA A 23 -24.50 14.96 0.66
CA ALA A 23 -24.92 15.70 -0.55
C ALA A 23 -25.27 17.19 -0.29
N GLU A 24 -25.58 17.59 0.95
CA GLU A 24 -25.81 19.00 1.29
C GLU A 24 -24.53 19.75 1.68
N LYS A 25 -23.40 19.04 1.81
CA LYS A 25 -22.14 19.59 2.29
C LYS A 25 -21.26 20.16 1.19
N TYR A 26 -21.35 19.61 -0.01
CA TYR A 26 -20.52 19.99 -1.14
C TYR A 26 -21.32 20.59 -2.27
N HIS A 27 -20.73 21.54 -3.01
CA HIS A 27 -21.33 22.15 -4.18
C HIS A 27 -20.84 21.46 -5.44
N GLN A 28 -21.69 21.45 -6.45
CA GLN A 28 -21.35 20.95 -7.78
C GLN A 28 -20.56 21.99 -8.58
N VAL A 29 -19.81 21.51 -9.59
CA VAL A 29 -19.07 22.37 -10.51
C VAL A 29 -20.03 23.06 -11.46
N THR A 30 -20.18 24.40 -11.36
CA THR A 30 -20.99 25.17 -12.28
C THR A 30 -20.27 25.40 -13.62
N PRO A 31 -20.99 25.78 -14.70
CA PRO A 31 -20.36 26.14 -15.97
C PRO A 31 -19.31 27.26 -15.82
N GLU A 32 -19.54 28.24 -14.95
CA GLU A 32 -18.61 29.35 -14.68
C GLU A 32 -17.32 28.86 -14.02
N ILE A 33 -17.42 27.90 -13.09
CA ILE A 33 -16.28 27.29 -12.43
C ILE A 33 -15.50 26.40 -13.41
N LEU A 34 -16.19 25.66 -14.27
CA LEU A 34 -15.55 24.87 -15.32
C LEU A 34 -14.71 25.77 -16.28
N GLU A 35 -15.22 26.94 -16.66
CA GLU A 35 -14.47 27.88 -17.49
C GLU A 35 -13.26 28.46 -16.73
N GLN A 36 -13.32 28.64 -15.40
CA GLN A 36 -12.15 29.00 -14.60
C GLN A 36 -11.06 27.92 -14.66
N PHE A 37 -11.42 26.64 -14.51
CA PHE A 37 -10.45 25.55 -14.64
C PHE A 37 -9.83 25.49 -16.05
N LYS A 38 -10.61 25.67 -17.09
CA LYS A 38 -10.11 25.73 -18.47
C LYS A 38 -9.15 26.92 -18.70
N ALA A 39 -9.35 28.02 -18.00
CA ALA A 39 -8.42 29.17 -18.05
C ALA A 39 -7.13 28.91 -17.29
N ILE A 40 -7.17 28.16 -16.18
CA ILE A 40 -5.99 27.76 -15.40
C ILE A 40 -5.16 26.72 -16.17
N VAL A 41 -5.81 25.68 -16.72
CA VAL A 41 -5.11 24.56 -17.41
C VAL A 41 -5.71 24.35 -18.79
N PRO A 42 -5.37 25.18 -19.79
CA PRO A 42 -5.95 25.11 -21.12
C PRO A 42 -5.76 23.74 -21.79
N GLY A 43 -6.84 23.15 -22.32
CA GLY A 43 -6.81 21.91 -23.08
C GLY A 43 -6.59 20.63 -22.27
N LYS A 44 -6.64 20.69 -20.93
CA LYS A 44 -6.41 19.56 -20.02
C LYS A 44 -7.52 19.45 -18.96
N VAL A 45 -8.71 19.92 -19.27
CA VAL A 45 -9.89 19.87 -18.40
C VAL A 45 -10.99 19.14 -19.13
N TYR A 46 -11.45 18.04 -18.56
CA TYR A 46 -12.44 17.14 -19.14
C TYR A 46 -13.69 17.09 -18.23
N ALA A 47 -14.88 17.04 -18.82
CA ALA A 47 -16.13 17.00 -18.08
C ALA A 47 -17.16 16.03 -18.72
N GLY A 48 -17.98 15.42 -17.89
CA GLY A 48 -19.03 14.51 -18.35
C GLY A 48 -18.50 13.35 -19.19
N GLY A 49 -19.02 13.13 -20.37
CA GLY A 49 -18.65 12.01 -21.25
C GLY A 49 -17.25 12.06 -21.85
N GLU A 50 -16.47 13.10 -21.58
CA GLU A 50 -15.06 13.20 -21.97
C GLU A 50 -14.12 12.46 -20.98
N ILE A 51 -14.60 12.12 -19.78
CA ILE A 51 -13.83 11.45 -18.75
C ILE A 51 -13.83 9.94 -19.00
N ASN A 52 -12.64 9.34 -19.09
CA ASN A 52 -12.50 7.89 -19.24
C ASN A 52 -13.02 7.17 -17.99
N SER A 53 -13.73 6.05 -18.18
CA SER A 53 -14.26 5.21 -17.11
C SER A 53 -13.22 4.65 -16.16
N ASP A 54 -11.95 4.56 -16.57
CA ASP A 54 -10.84 4.09 -15.71
C ASP A 54 -10.60 5.00 -14.50
N TYR A 55 -11.06 6.26 -14.58
CA TYR A 55 -11.04 7.19 -13.44
C TYR A 55 -12.19 6.99 -12.44
N PHE A 56 -13.13 6.07 -12.70
CA PHE A 56 -14.32 5.90 -11.86
C PHE A 56 -14.14 4.90 -10.72
N HIS A 57 -13.06 4.15 -10.70
CA HIS A 57 -12.74 3.12 -9.70
C HIS A 57 -11.23 3.05 -9.46
N ASP A 58 -10.81 2.35 -8.43
CA ASP A 58 -9.45 1.87 -8.22
C ASP A 58 -9.36 0.35 -8.47
N GLU A 59 -8.33 -0.33 -7.97
CA GLU A 59 -8.17 -1.78 -8.17
C GLU A 59 -9.13 -2.63 -7.32
N MET A 60 -9.87 -2.02 -6.37
CA MET A 60 -10.87 -2.71 -5.56
C MET A 60 -12.27 -2.12 -5.77
N PRO A 61 -12.94 -2.42 -6.89
CA PRO A 61 -14.21 -1.79 -7.29
C PRO A 61 -15.40 -2.12 -6.38
N ILE A 62 -15.26 -3.02 -5.42
CA ILE A 62 -16.30 -3.37 -4.44
C ILE A 62 -16.72 -2.17 -3.59
N TYR A 63 -15.80 -1.22 -3.34
CA TYR A 63 -16.08 0.01 -2.60
C TYR A 63 -16.85 1.05 -3.40
N GLY A 64 -17.20 0.71 -4.64
CA GLY A 64 -18.06 1.51 -5.49
C GLY A 64 -17.31 2.24 -6.60
N LYS A 65 -18.13 2.89 -7.43
CA LYS A 65 -17.65 3.73 -8.54
C LYS A 65 -18.04 5.16 -8.24
N GLY A 66 -17.09 6.07 -8.32
CA GLY A 66 -17.32 7.50 -8.19
C GLY A 66 -17.03 8.21 -9.50
N VAL A 67 -17.97 8.99 -9.99
CA VAL A 67 -17.81 9.74 -11.23
C VAL A 67 -17.42 11.17 -10.89
N PRO A 68 -16.18 11.62 -11.18
CA PRO A 68 -15.83 13.01 -11.00
C PRO A 68 -16.63 13.90 -11.96
N GLU A 69 -17.03 15.06 -11.50
CA GLU A 69 -17.69 16.05 -12.35
C GLU A 69 -16.72 16.65 -13.37
N VAL A 70 -15.47 16.82 -12.94
CA VAL A 70 -14.37 17.34 -13.75
C VAL A 70 -13.09 16.55 -13.44
N LEU A 71 -12.36 16.20 -14.50
CA LEU A 71 -11.00 15.67 -14.45
C LEU A 71 -10.05 16.75 -14.97
N ILE A 72 -8.94 16.99 -14.24
CA ILE A 72 -7.91 17.96 -14.61
C ILE A 72 -6.54 17.29 -14.62
N GLU A 73 -5.86 17.30 -15.76
CA GLU A 73 -4.46 16.87 -15.87
C GLU A 73 -3.54 18.06 -15.52
N ALA A 74 -3.22 18.24 -14.24
CA ALA A 74 -2.31 19.29 -13.80
C ALA A 74 -0.84 18.93 -14.10
N THR A 75 -0.01 19.93 -14.36
CA THR A 75 1.41 19.74 -14.71
C THR A 75 2.36 20.62 -13.91
N THR A 76 1.85 21.53 -13.10
CA THR A 76 2.65 22.41 -12.24
C THR A 76 2.04 22.54 -10.84
N THR A 77 2.88 22.86 -9.86
CA THR A 77 2.43 23.17 -8.51
C THR A 77 1.49 24.37 -8.48
N GLU A 78 1.75 25.36 -9.32
CA GLU A 78 0.97 26.59 -9.42
C GLU A 78 -0.43 26.34 -10.01
N ASP A 79 -0.56 25.43 -10.99
CA ASP A 79 -1.87 25.01 -11.51
C ASP A 79 -2.72 24.38 -10.39
N ILE A 80 -2.11 23.46 -9.64
CA ILE A 80 -2.78 22.78 -8.53
C ILE A 80 -3.19 23.78 -7.46
N ALA A 81 -2.33 24.74 -7.12
CA ALA A 81 -2.62 25.79 -6.15
C ALA A 81 -3.82 26.65 -6.58
N ALA A 82 -3.88 27.01 -7.85
CA ALA A 82 -5.00 27.79 -8.41
C ALA A 82 -6.30 26.97 -8.42
N ILE A 83 -6.26 25.69 -8.83
CA ILE A 83 -7.42 24.79 -8.79
C ILE A 83 -7.93 24.62 -7.36
N MET A 84 -7.04 24.31 -6.41
CA MET A 84 -7.40 24.13 -5.00
C MET A 84 -8.07 25.35 -4.42
N LYS A 85 -7.58 26.57 -4.74
CA LYS A 85 -8.19 27.80 -4.32
C LYS A 85 -9.62 27.95 -4.82
N VAL A 86 -9.86 27.69 -6.10
CA VAL A 86 -11.22 27.72 -6.68
C VAL A 86 -12.14 26.70 -5.98
N CYS A 87 -11.66 25.47 -5.77
CA CYS A 87 -12.44 24.43 -5.11
C CYS A 87 -12.75 24.79 -3.65
N TYR A 88 -11.78 25.30 -2.91
CA TYR A 88 -11.94 25.71 -1.51
C TYR A 88 -12.96 26.85 -1.35
N GLU A 89 -12.86 27.89 -2.18
CA GLU A 89 -13.76 29.04 -2.17
C GLU A 89 -15.22 28.67 -2.52
N ASN A 90 -15.40 27.55 -3.27
CA ASN A 90 -16.71 27.08 -3.73
C ASN A 90 -17.18 25.80 -3.02
N CYS A 91 -16.49 25.31 -1.97
CA CYS A 91 -16.83 24.07 -1.26
C CYS A 91 -16.99 22.84 -2.18
N ILE A 92 -16.12 22.69 -3.18
CA ILE A 92 -16.09 21.56 -4.11
C ILE A 92 -15.08 20.51 -3.60
N PRO A 93 -15.45 19.21 -3.52
CA PRO A 93 -14.51 18.17 -3.13
C PRO A 93 -13.42 17.98 -4.20
N VAL A 94 -12.20 17.65 -3.73
CA VAL A 94 -11.05 17.41 -4.61
C VAL A 94 -10.46 16.04 -4.31
N ILE A 95 -10.19 15.29 -5.36
CA ILE A 95 -9.61 13.95 -5.30
C ILE A 95 -8.29 13.97 -6.08
N PRO A 96 -7.11 14.01 -5.41
CA PRO A 96 -5.85 13.76 -6.09
C PRO A 96 -5.74 12.29 -6.45
N ARG A 97 -5.35 12.00 -7.69
CA ARG A 97 -5.19 10.63 -8.19
C ARG A 97 -3.84 10.46 -8.86
N GLY A 98 -3.08 9.44 -8.42
CA GLY A 98 -1.90 8.93 -9.11
C GLY A 98 -2.29 7.93 -10.21
N ALA A 99 -1.72 6.74 -10.18
CA ALA A 99 -2.05 5.65 -11.11
C ALA A 99 -3.41 4.98 -10.84
N GLY A 100 -3.98 5.17 -9.65
CA GLY A 100 -5.25 4.56 -9.28
C GLY A 100 -5.16 3.11 -8.81
N THR A 101 -3.96 2.66 -8.48
CA THR A 101 -3.63 1.29 -8.06
C THR A 101 -3.93 1.01 -6.57
N GLY A 102 -4.65 1.88 -5.88
CA GLY A 102 -5.06 1.68 -4.50
C GLY A 102 -6.17 0.64 -4.36
N LEU A 103 -6.31 0.09 -3.14
CA LEU A 103 -7.25 -1.00 -2.81
C LEU A 103 -8.35 -0.58 -1.81
N THR A 104 -8.47 0.71 -1.51
CA THR A 104 -9.36 1.20 -0.44
C THR A 104 -10.35 2.28 -0.88
N GLY A 105 -10.41 2.61 -2.16
CA GLY A 105 -11.29 3.67 -2.68
C GLY A 105 -10.82 5.10 -2.36
N ALA A 106 -9.57 5.31 -1.93
CA ALA A 106 -9.04 6.64 -1.56
C ALA A 106 -8.95 7.59 -2.77
N ALA A 107 -8.69 7.07 -3.96
CA ALA A 107 -8.55 7.85 -5.20
C ALA A 107 -9.81 7.83 -6.07
N VAL A 108 -10.99 7.58 -5.48
CA VAL A 108 -12.29 7.47 -6.17
C VAL A 108 -13.19 8.65 -5.79
N ALA A 109 -13.84 9.26 -6.78
CA ALA A 109 -14.70 10.43 -6.59
C ALA A 109 -16.10 10.04 -6.09
N ILE A 110 -16.20 9.47 -4.90
CA ILE A 110 -17.46 8.95 -4.32
C ILE A 110 -18.50 10.08 -4.19
N ASP A 111 -18.09 11.28 -3.82
CA ASP A 111 -18.94 12.45 -3.64
C ASP A 111 -18.91 13.39 -4.88
N GLY A 112 -18.49 12.91 -6.06
CA GLY A 112 -18.31 13.75 -7.26
C GLY A 112 -17.11 14.70 -7.16
N GLY A 113 -17.28 15.95 -7.61
CA GLY A 113 -16.28 17.01 -7.50
C GLY A 113 -15.17 16.95 -8.56
N VAL A 114 -14.00 17.47 -8.21
CA VAL A 114 -12.86 17.62 -9.12
C VAL A 114 -11.79 16.57 -8.82
N MET A 115 -11.49 15.73 -9.80
CA MET A 115 -10.34 14.84 -9.76
C MET A 115 -9.13 15.51 -10.42
N ILE A 116 -7.99 15.50 -9.73
CA ILE A 116 -6.72 16.00 -10.24
C ILE A 116 -5.83 14.82 -10.57
N ASP A 117 -5.59 14.57 -11.85
CA ASP A 117 -4.64 13.56 -12.32
C ASP A 117 -3.21 14.05 -12.15
N MET A 118 -2.48 13.41 -11.23
CA MET A 118 -1.10 13.69 -10.90
C MET A 118 -0.10 12.95 -11.81
N SER A 119 -0.55 12.02 -12.65
CA SER A 119 0.31 11.17 -13.48
C SER A 119 1.14 11.94 -14.50
N LYS A 120 0.74 13.17 -14.83
CA LYS A 120 1.47 14.03 -15.77
C LYS A 120 2.65 14.80 -15.13
N MET A 121 2.73 14.82 -13.81
CA MET A 121 3.87 15.32 -13.06
C MET A 121 4.83 14.16 -12.77
N ASN A 122 5.54 13.67 -13.78
CA ASN A 122 6.28 12.40 -13.75
C ASN A 122 7.77 12.52 -14.08
N LYS A 123 8.39 13.64 -13.75
CA LYS A 123 9.82 13.86 -14.03
C LYS A 123 10.67 13.52 -12.82
N ILE A 124 11.79 12.83 -13.07
CA ILE A 124 12.94 12.79 -12.15
C ILE A 124 13.69 14.12 -12.33
N LEU A 125 13.62 14.97 -11.29
CA LEU A 125 14.14 16.35 -11.34
C LEU A 125 15.64 16.43 -11.15
N GLY A 126 16.27 15.39 -10.59
CA GLY A 126 17.72 15.27 -10.46
C GLY A 126 18.17 14.57 -9.19
N TYR A 127 19.41 14.11 -9.22
CA TYR A 127 20.09 13.43 -8.11
C TYR A 127 21.06 14.39 -7.42
N ASP A 128 21.14 14.26 -6.10
CA ASP A 128 22.25 14.74 -5.30
C ASP A 128 22.96 13.49 -4.73
N LEU A 129 23.97 13.04 -5.45
CA LEU A 129 24.70 11.80 -5.15
C LEU A 129 25.56 11.90 -3.89
N GLU A 130 25.98 13.12 -3.51
CA GLU A 130 26.76 13.35 -2.30
C GLU A 130 25.89 13.20 -1.03
N ASN A 131 24.61 13.55 -1.13
CA ASN A 131 23.64 13.43 -0.05
C ASN A 131 22.73 12.20 -0.18
N PHE A 132 22.92 11.36 -1.20
CA PHE A 132 22.12 10.17 -1.47
C PHE A 132 20.61 10.48 -1.51
N VAL A 133 20.24 11.48 -2.27
CA VAL A 133 18.83 11.82 -2.49
C VAL A 133 18.53 12.06 -3.96
N VAL A 134 17.24 11.87 -4.30
CA VAL A 134 16.67 12.20 -5.60
C VAL A 134 15.48 13.13 -5.41
N ARG A 135 15.32 14.11 -6.30
CA ARG A 135 14.11 14.94 -6.38
C ARG A 135 13.24 14.46 -7.52
N VAL A 136 11.94 14.27 -7.24
CA VAL A 136 10.98 13.73 -8.21
C VAL A 136 9.65 14.47 -8.12
N GLU A 137 8.91 14.47 -9.21
CA GLU A 137 7.50 14.82 -9.25
C GLU A 137 6.66 13.63 -8.75
N PRO A 138 5.46 13.84 -8.19
CA PRO A 138 4.67 12.79 -7.52
C PRO A 138 4.14 11.69 -8.45
N GLY A 139 3.99 11.96 -9.73
CA GLY A 139 3.52 11.02 -10.76
C GLY A 139 4.60 10.10 -11.31
N VAL A 140 5.86 10.20 -10.86
CA VAL A 140 6.91 9.23 -11.22
C VAL A 140 6.50 7.86 -10.70
N LEU A 141 6.59 6.83 -11.56
CA LEU A 141 6.30 5.46 -11.19
C LEU A 141 7.42 4.86 -10.32
N LEU A 142 7.04 4.00 -9.38
CA LEU A 142 7.99 3.31 -8.52
C LEU A 142 9.07 2.58 -9.32
N ASN A 143 8.65 1.83 -10.36
CA ASN A 143 9.58 1.09 -11.21
C ASN A 143 10.54 2.01 -11.97
N ASP A 144 10.05 3.13 -12.48
CA ASP A 144 10.89 4.09 -13.22
C ASP A 144 12.01 4.68 -12.32
N LEU A 145 11.67 5.02 -11.06
CA LEU A 145 12.67 5.45 -10.10
C LEU A 145 13.64 4.31 -9.75
N ALA A 146 13.14 3.09 -9.51
CA ALA A 146 13.98 1.96 -9.15
C ALA A 146 15.01 1.65 -10.24
N GLU A 147 14.58 1.59 -11.50
CA GLU A 147 15.48 1.35 -12.64
C GLU A 147 16.48 2.49 -12.86
N ASP A 148 16.04 3.73 -12.68
CA ASP A 148 16.93 4.88 -12.88
C ASP A 148 17.96 5.04 -11.76
N ALA A 149 17.55 4.79 -10.49
CA ALA A 149 18.45 4.77 -9.35
C ALA A 149 19.49 3.65 -9.46
N GLN A 150 19.10 2.46 -9.96
CA GLN A 150 20.01 1.35 -10.17
C GLN A 150 21.14 1.68 -11.17
N LYS A 151 20.85 2.46 -12.22
CA LYS A 151 21.89 2.94 -13.16
C LYS A 151 22.92 3.84 -12.47
N GLN A 152 22.58 4.44 -11.34
CA GLN A 152 23.49 5.23 -10.50
C GLN A 152 24.18 4.39 -9.42
N GLY A 153 23.95 3.08 -9.37
CA GLY A 153 24.44 2.19 -8.30
C GLY A 153 23.72 2.38 -6.97
N LEU A 154 22.51 2.95 -7.01
CA LEU A 154 21.70 3.26 -5.84
C LEU A 154 20.42 2.43 -5.82
N LEU A 155 19.82 2.29 -4.62
CA LEU A 155 18.56 1.64 -4.37
C LEU A 155 17.59 2.63 -3.71
N TYR A 156 16.35 2.67 -4.20
CA TYR A 156 15.19 3.15 -3.45
C TYR A 156 14.53 1.94 -2.78
N PRO A 157 14.68 1.77 -1.46
CA PRO A 157 14.31 0.52 -0.80
C PRO A 157 12.81 0.22 -0.69
N PRO A 158 11.90 1.19 -0.46
CA PRO A 158 10.47 0.88 -0.38
C PRO A 158 10.00 0.11 -1.62
N ASP A 159 9.34 -1.03 -1.39
CA ASP A 159 8.99 -1.99 -2.43
C ASP A 159 7.56 -2.52 -2.22
N PRO A 160 6.53 -1.66 -2.26
CA PRO A 160 5.16 -2.13 -2.33
C PRO A 160 4.97 -3.01 -3.57
N GLY A 161 4.08 -3.99 -3.50
CA GLY A 161 3.89 -4.99 -4.55
C GLY A 161 3.62 -4.37 -5.93
N GLU A 162 2.87 -3.27 -5.98
CA GLU A 162 2.48 -2.58 -7.21
C GLU A 162 3.60 -1.67 -7.75
N LYS A 163 4.21 -2.09 -8.86
CA LYS A 163 5.33 -1.39 -9.48
C LYS A 163 4.94 -0.16 -10.30
N PHE A 164 3.69 -0.09 -10.73
CA PHE A 164 3.13 1.04 -11.47
C PHE A 164 2.46 2.08 -10.58
N ALA A 165 2.52 1.90 -9.26
CA ALA A 165 2.13 2.92 -8.31
C ALA A 165 2.99 4.18 -8.48
N THR A 166 2.38 5.35 -8.28
CA THR A 166 3.11 6.63 -8.29
C THR A 166 3.76 6.90 -6.94
N LEU A 167 4.91 7.54 -6.94
CA LEU A 167 5.63 7.90 -5.70
C LEU A 167 4.81 8.82 -4.79
N GLY A 168 4.03 9.75 -5.36
CA GLY A 168 3.09 10.58 -4.60
C GLY A 168 1.98 9.76 -3.93
N GLY A 169 1.47 8.74 -4.61
CA GLY A 169 0.54 7.76 -4.05
C GLY A 169 1.17 6.99 -2.89
N ASN A 170 2.35 6.41 -3.10
CA ASN A 170 3.08 5.65 -2.06
C ASN A 170 3.37 6.48 -0.81
N VAL A 171 3.69 7.77 -0.96
CA VAL A 171 3.87 8.68 0.18
C VAL A 171 2.53 9.00 0.83
N SER A 172 1.47 9.19 0.05
CA SER A 172 0.14 9.52 0.57
C SER A 172 -0.49 8.39 1.39
N THR A 173 -0.19 7.13 1.10
CA THR A 173 -0.62 5.96 1.89
C THR A 173 0.44 5.50 2.90
N ASN A 174 1.67 5.99 2.82
CA ASN A 174 2.83 5.44 3.53
C ASN A 174 3.05 3.96 3.19
N ALA A 175 3.02 3.64 1.91
CA ALA A 175 3.10 2.26 1.42
C ALA A 175 4.30 1.49 2.01
N GLY A 176 4.06 0.25 2.41
CA GLY A 176 5.04 -0.66 3.00
C GLY A 176 5.72 -1.54 1.95
N GLY A 177 5.46 -2.85 2.00
CA GLY A 177 5.90 -3.85 1.05
C GLY A 177 6.98 -4.78 1.54
N MET A 178 7.40 -5.68 0.67
CA MET A 178 8.22 -6.86 0.97
C MET A 178 9.56 -6.58 1.65
N ARG A 179 10.14 -5.39 1.45
CA ARG A 179 11.45 -5.01 2.04
C ARG A 179 11.33 -4.21 3.34
N ALA A 180 10.11 -3.97 3.82
CA ALA A 180 9.89 -3.15 5.02
C ALA A 180 10.55 -3.75 6.26
N VAL A 181 10.60 -5.06 6.37
CA VAL A 181 11.25 -5.80 7.48
C VAL A 181 12.71 -5.40 7.72
N LYS A 182 13.47 -5.06 6.68
CA LYS A 182 14.87 -4.62 6.79
C LYS A 182 15.02 -3.11 6.67
N TYR A 183 14.31 -2.53 5.70
CA TYR A 183 14.57 -1.17 5.26
C TYR A 183 13.56 -0.15 5.78
N GLY A 184 12.42 -0.59 6.31
CA GLY A 184 11.32 0.29 6.69
C GLY A 184 10.41 0.64 5.51
N CYS A 185 9.42 1.49 5.78
CA CYS A 185 8.38 1.89 4.84
C CYS A 185 8.74 3.17 4.08
N THR A 186 7.86 3.62 3.21
CA THR A 186 8.01 4.85 2.42
C THR A 186 8.38 6.07 3.29
N ARG A 187 7.78 6.20 4.48
CA ARG A 187 8.06 7.27 5.46
C ARG A 187 9.54 7.45 5.78
N ASP A 188 10.30 6.38 5.88
CA ASP A 188 11.70 6.39 6.28
C ASP A 188 12.62 6.98 5.19
N TYR A 189 12.09 7.10 3.99
CA TYR A 189 12.82 7.58 2.81
C TYR A 189 12.41 8.97 2.34
N VAL A 190 11.35 9.56 2.87
CA VAL A 190 10.97 10.94 2.53
C VAL A 190 11.80 11.92 3.35
N ARG A 191 12.54 12.80 2.68
CA ARG A 191 13.36 13.86 3.30
C ARG A 191 12.68 15.21 3.27
N ALA A 192 12.04 15.54 2.16
CA ALA A 192 11.28 16.78 2.01
C ALA A 192 10.17 16.61 0.98
N MET A 193 9.20 17.51 1.01
CA MET A 193 8.14 17.60 0.01
C MET A 193 7.66 19.02 -0.17
N THR A 194 7.11 19.30 -1.35
CA THR A 194 6.27 20.48 -1.62
C THR A 194 4.82 20.02 -1.64
N VAL A 195 3.96 20.72 -0.92
CA VAL A 195 2.53 20.39 -0.78
C VAL A 195 1.69 21.62 -1.06
N VAL A 196 0.59 21.45 -1.77
CA VAL A 196 -0.48 22.43 -1.89
C VAL A 196 -1.55 22.13 -0.86
N LEU A 197 -1.78 23.05 0.07
CA LEU A 197 -2.82 22.93 1.09
C LEU A 197 -4.21 23.11 0.49
N PRO A 198 -5.29 22.71 1.19
CA PRO A 198 -6.67 22.91 0.72
C PRO A 198 -7.00 24.36 0.34
N THR A 199 -6.38 25.34 1.00
CA THR A 199 -6.54 26.78 0.71
C THR A 199 -5.84 27.25 -0.56
N GLY A 200 -5.05 26.38 -1.24
CA GLY A 200 -4.21 26.72 -2.37
C GLY A 200 -2.83 27.29 -1.98
N GLU A 201 -2.50 27.35 -0.68
CA GLU A 201 -1.15 27.77 -0.23
C GLU A 201 -0.12 26.68 -0.53
N ILE A 202 1.03 27.07 -1.07
CA ILE A 202 2.16 26.18 -1.36
C ILE A 202 3.10 26.19 -0.15
N VAL A 203 3.36 25.03 0.43
CA VAL A 203 4.26 24.87 1.57
C VAL A 203 5.37 23.87 1.25
N LYS A 204 6.58 24.14 1.78
CA LYS A 204 7.73 23.24 1.70
C LYS A 204 7.98 22.66 3.09
N LEU A 205 8.03 21.35 3.19
CA LEU A 205 8.20 20.60 4.42
C LEU A 205 9.46 19.76 4.35
N GLY A 206 10.17 19.64 5.49
CA GLY A 206 11.41 18.88 5.56
C GLY A 206 12.62 19.61 4.97
N ALA A 207 13.71 18.88 4.79
CA ALA A 207 14.98 19.36 4.19
C ALA A 207 15.84 18.14 3.79
N THR A 208 16.89 18.36 2.97
CA THR A 208 17.81 17.32 2.48
C THR A 208 18.76 16.79 3.58
N VAL A 209 18.40 16.89 4.84
CA VAL A 209 19.23 16.43 5.96
C VAL A 209 18.76 15.08 6.49
N SER A 210 19.69 14.31 7.08
CA SER A 210 19.37 12.97 7.58
C SER A 210 18.71 12.95 8.96
N LYS A 211 18.79 14.03 9.74
CA LYS A 211 18.13 14.15 11.04
C LYS A 211 17.75 15.59 11.33
N THR A 212 16.67 15.77 12.10
CA THR A 212 16.20 17.07 12.55
C THR A 212 15.54 16.97 13.93
N SER A 213 15.69 18.03 14.73
CA SER A 213 14.95 18.25 15.97
C SER A 213 14.27 19.63 15.96
N THR A 214 14.08 20.22 14.78
CA THR A 214 13.53 21.56 14.60
C THR A 214 12.00 21.52 14.60
N GLY A 215 11.41 21.51 15.79
CA GLY A 215 9.95 21.56 15.98
C GLY A 215 9.22 20.27 15.63
N TYR A 216 7.91 20.38 15.44
CA TYR A 216 7.05 19.27 15.05
C TYR A 216 7.30 18.83 13.60
N SER A 217 7.24 17.55 13.35
CA SER A 217 7.41 17.00 12.00
C SER A 217 6.10 17.07 11.20
N LEU A 218 5.85 18.21 10.57
CA LEU A 218 4.72 18.35 9.65
C LEU A 218 4.90 17.48 8.40
N LEU A 219 6.15 17.14 8.04
CA LEU A 219 6.45 16.17 7.00
C LEU A 219 5.79 14.82 7.31
N ASN A 220 6.02 14.28 8.52
CA ASN A 220 5.43 13.01 8.92
C ASN A 220 3.91 13.06 9.10
N LEU A 221 3.33 14.23 9.33
CA LEU A 221 1.87 14.40 9.37
C LEU A 221 1.25 14.25 7.98
N MET A 222 1.96 14.70 6.93
CA MET A 222 1.50 14.59 5.54
C MET A 222 1.65 13.18 4.97
N ILE A 223 2.66 12.40 5.42
CA ILE A 223 2.86 11.03 4.98
C ILE A 223 1.77 10.13 5.56
N GLY A 224 1.06 9.40 4.71
CA GLY A 224 -0.09 8.59 5.11
C GLY A 224 -1.38 9.40 5.32
N SER A 225 -1.43 10.65 4.84
CA SER A 225 -2.64 11.48 4.93
C SER A 225 -3.65 11.24 3.80
N GLU A 226 -3.33 10.40 2.84
CA GLU A 226 -4.19 10.02 1.71
C GLU A 226 -4.77 11.23 0.95
N GLY A 227 -3.99 12.32 0.82
CA GLY A 227 -4.41 13.56 0.16
C GLY A 227 -5.37 14.43 0.97
N THR A 228 -5.80 14.03 2.18
CA THR A 228 -6.80 14.76 3.00
C THR A 228 -6.26 16.05 3.61
N LEU A 229 -4.94 16.18 3.77
CA LEU A 229 -4.29 17.36 4.33
C LEU A 229 -3.68 18.28 3.27
N GLY A 230 -3.50 17.78 2.05
CA GLY A 230 -2.94 18.55 0.94
C GLY A 230 -2.46 17.64 -0.18
N ILE A 231 -2.09 18.24 -1.32
CA ILE A 231 -1.65 17.55 -2.53
C ILE A 231 -0.13 17.68 -2.66
N ILE A 232 0.57 16.56 -2.70
CA ILE A 232 2.02 16.51 -2.88
C ILE A 232 2.35 16.82 -4.34
N THR A 233 3.28 17.76 -4.57
CA THR A 233 3.68 18.19 -5.92
C THR A 233 5.18 18.03 -6.21
N GLU A 234 6.01 17.82 -5.21
CA GLU A 234 7.42 17.47 -5.34
C GLU A 234 7.85 16.65 -4.13
N LEU A 235 8.74 15.70 -4.33
CA LEU A 235 9.35 14.86 -3.29
C LEU A 235 10.86 14.92 -3.37
N THR A 236 11.52 14.91 -2.21
CA THR A 236 12.94 14.60 -2.06
C THR A 236 13.04 13.28 -1.31
N LEU A 237 13.52 12.24 -1.99
CA LEU A 237 13.59 10.88 -1.49
C LEU A 237 15.02 10.46 -1.19
N LYS A 238 15.23 9.78 -0.08
CA LYS A 238 16.50 9.17 0.29
C LYS A 238 16.75 7.92 -0.56
N LEU A 239 17.99 7.75 -0.96
CA LEU A 239 18.51 6.53 -1.57
C LEU A 239 19.58 5.90 -0.68
N ILE A 240 19.91 4.65 -0.94
CA ILE A 240 21.05 3.96 -0.32
C ILE A 240 21.93 3.33 -1.41
N PRO A 241 23.19 3.01 -1.15
CA PRO A 241 23.99 2.18 -2.05
C PRO A 241 23.26 0.86 -2.31
N ALA A 242 23.18 0.45 -3.56
CA ALA A 242 22.54 -0.82 -3.91
C ALA A 242 23.39 -2.00 -3.43
N PRO A 243 22.82 -3.00 -2.75
CA PRO A 243 23.52 -4.24 -2.46
C PRO A 243 23.91 -4.92 -3.78
N LYS A 244 25.07 -5.58 -3.78
CA LYS A 244 25.61 -6.20 -5.00
C LYS A 244 25.02 -7.58 -5.28
N GLU A 245 24.70 -8.30 -4.20
CA GLU A 245 24.31 -9.70 -4.24
C GLU A 245 23.02 -9.93 -3.44
N THR A 246 22.26 -10.93 -3.84
CA THR A 246 21.10 -11.42 -3.11
C THR A 246 21.05 -12.94 -3.19
N ILE A 247 20.49 -13.58 -2.14
CA ILE A 247 20.18 -15.00 -2.12
C ILE A 247 18.77 -15.19 -1.59
N SER A 248 17.99 -16.08 -2.22
CA SER A 248 16.60 -16.33 -1.77
C SER A 248 16.44 -17.80 -1.38
N LEU A 249 15.67 -18.03 -0.31
CA LEU A 249 15.34 -19.34 0.22
C LEU A 249 13.83 -19.57 0.11
N ILE A 250 13.46 -20.78 -0.29
CA ILE A 250 12.10 -21.31 -0.17
C ILE A 250 12.15 -22.34 0.97
N ILE A 251 11.41 -22.08 2.05
CA ILE A 251 11.42 -22.92 3.24
C ILE A 251 10.02 -23.51 3.44
N PRO A 252 9.79 -24.79 3.08
CA PRO A 252 8.52 -25.45 3.25
C PRO A 252 8.28 -25.93 4.68
N TYR A 253 7.02 -25.85 5.13
CA TYR A 253 6.54 -26.32 6.41
C TYR A 253 5.30 -27.20 6.24
N GLU A 254 5.11 -28.17 7.13
CA GLU A 254 3.90 -29.00 7.15
C GLU A 254 2.64 -28.18 7.45
N ASN A 255 2.77 -27.18 8.33
CA ASN A 255 1.66 -26.33 8.77
C ASN A 255 2.06 -24.85 8.93
N LEU A 256 1.07 -23.99 9.05
CA LEU A 256 1.26 -22.54 9.19
C LEU A 256 1.83 -22.17 10.57
N GLU A 257 1.47 -22.88 11.62
CA GLU A 257 1.88 -22.60 13.01
C GLU A 257 3.41 -22.68 13.15
N ASP A 258 4.02 -23.77 12.67
CA ASP A 258 5.47 -23.95 12.67
C ASP A 258 6.18 -22.92 11.76
N CYS A 259 5.58 -22.62 10.61
CA CYS A 259 6.04 -21.60 9.68
C CYS A 259 6.19 -20.24 10.40
N ILE A 260 5.13 -19.77 11.05
CA ILE A 260 5.13 -18.47 11.73
C ILE A 260 5.98 -18.49 13.02
N ALA A 261 5.98 -19.58 13.77
CA ALA A 261 6.80 -19.72 14.98
C ALA A 261 8.30 -19.61 14.69
N THR A 262 8.72 -19.83 13.45
CA THR A 262 10.11 -19.69 12.99
C THR A 262 10.52 -18.23 12.79
N VAL A 263 9.58 -17.33 12.47
CA VAL A 263 9.88 -15.93 12.12
C VAL A 263 10.69 -15.17 13.18
N PRO A 264 10.34 -15.18 14.49
CA PRO A 264 11.13 -14.50 15.50
C PRO A 264 12.56 -15.04 15.63
N LYS A 265 12.80 -16.31 15.25
CA LYS A 265 14.12 -16.95 15.36
C LYS A 265 15.14 -16.33 14.41
N PHE A 266 14.72 -15.81 13.25
CA PHE A 266 15.60 -15.04 12.38
C PHE A 266 16.23 -13.86 13.13
N PHE A 267 15.41 -13.06 13.79
CA PHE A 267 15.87 -11.84 14.49
C PHE A 267 16.65 -12.17 15.76
N MET A 268 16.25 -13.20 16.51
CA MET A 268 16.93 -13.63 17.73
C MET A 268 18.32 -14.22 17.44
N ASN A 269 18.54 -14.77 16.24
CA ASN A 269 19.83 -15.25 15.77
C ASN A 269 20.59 -14.19 14.95
N HIS A 270 20.17 -12.91 15.03
CA HIS A 270 20.80 -11.76 14.36
C HIS A 270 20.75 -11.79 12.83
N PHE A 271 19.90 -12.60 12.24
CA PHE A 271 19.65 -12.57 10.80
C PHE A 271 18.78 -11.35 10.45
N GLN A 272 19.14 -10.67 9.38
CA GLN A 272 18.43 -9.49 8.89
C GLN A 272 17.98 -9.71 7.43
N PRO A 273 16.93 -10.47 7.20
CA PRO A 273 16.45 -10.72 5.86
C PRO A 273 15.95 -9.41 5.22
N GLN A 274 16.22 -9.25 3.93
CA GLN A 274 15.68 -8.17 3.11
C GLN A 274 14.17 -8.31 2.95
N ALA A 275 13.70 -9.55 2.83
CA ALA A 275 12.29 -9.91 2.76
C ALA A 275 12.06 -11.22 3.51
N LEU A 276 10.91 -11.33 4.15
CA LEU A 276 10.49 -12.52 4.92
C LEU A 276 8.97 -12.66 4.78
N GLU A 277 8.57 -13.43 3.76
CA GLU A 277 7.18 -13.58 3.34
C GLU A 277 6.63 -14.95 3.74
N PHE A 278 5.43 -15.00 4.29
CA PHE A 278 4.72 -16.27 4.45
C PHE A 278 3.63 -16.44 3.38
N MET A 279 3.37 -17.68 3.01
CA MET A 279 2.39 -18.06 2.00
C MET A 279 1.76 -19.39 2.37
N GLU A 280 0.44 -19.47 2.33
CA GLU A 280 -0.25 -20.73 2.47
C GLU A 280 -0.25 -21.52 1.14
N LYS A 281 -0.39 -22.84 1.21
CA LYS A 281 -0.38 -23.75 0.05
C LYS A 281 -1.39 -23.34 -1.02
N GLU A 282 -2.60 -22.99 -0.61
CA GLU A 282 -3.72 -22.67 -1.49
C GLU A 282 -3.42 -21.48 -2.42
N ILE A 283 -2.83 -20.41 -1.86
CA ILE A 283 -2.49 -19.24 -2.68
C ILE A 283 -1.30 -19.51 -3.60
N VAL A 284 -0.33 -20.29 -3.15
CA VAL A 284 0.80 -20.74 -3.99
C VAL A 284 0.29 -21.56 -5.17
N LEU A 285 -0.65 -22.49 -4.95
CA LEU A 285 -1.25 -23.29 -6.01
C LEU A 285 -2.03 -22.44 -7.01
N ALA A 286 -2.76 -21.42 -6.56
CA ALA A 286 -3.48 -20.48 -7.42
C ALA A 286 -2.50 -19.72 -8.32
N SER A 287 -1.45 -19.16 -7.74
CA SER A 287 -0.41 -18.43 -8.48
C SER A 287 0.30 -19.31 -9.51
N GLU A 288 0.66 -20.55 -9.14
CA GLU A 288 1.30 -21.47 -10.08
C GLU A 288 0.39 -21.88 -11.24
N ARG A 289 -0.92 -22.05 -10.99
CA ARG A 289 -1.91 -22.25 -12.07
C ARG A 289 -1.96 -21.04 -13.01
N TYR A 290 -2.03 -19.84 -12.42
CA TYR A 290 -2.07 -18.57 -13.17
C TYR A 290 -0.83 -18.38 -14.06
N LEU A 291 0.36 -18.64 -13.51
CA LEU A 291 1.62 -18.53 -14.25
C LEU A 291 1.93 -19.72 -15.18
N GLY A 292 1.21 -20.83 -15.04
CA GLY A 292 1.46 -22.07 -15.77
C GLY A 292 2.80 -22.71 -15.40
N LYS A 293 3.31 -22.51 -14.18
CA LYS A 293 4.64 -22.95 -13.76
C LYS A 293 4.64 -23.38 -12.29
N SER A 294 5.19 -24.56 -11.99
CA SER A 294 5.40 -25.04 -10.62
C SER A 294 6.78 -24.64 -10.12
N VAL A 295 6.83 -23.99 -8.96
CA VAL A 295 8.05 -23.42 -8.35
C VAL A 295 8.26 -23.98 -6.95
N PHE A 296 7.19 -24.13 -6.16
CA PHE A 296 7.24 -24.55 -4.77
C PHE A 296 6.98 -26.05 -4.62
N PRO A 297 7.73 -26.80 -3.79
CA PRO A 297 7.47 -28.21 -3.54
C PRO A 297 6.12 -28.40 -2.84
N LYS A 298 5.34 -29.40 -3.27
CA LYS A 298 4.05 -29.72 -2.66
C LYS A 298 4.17 -30.81 -1.59
N GLU A 299 5.21 -31.60 -1.72
CA GLU A 299 5.59 -32.70 -0.84
C GLU A 299 7.12 -32.76 -0.78
N VAL A 300 7.67 -33.00 0.39
CA VAL A 300 9.11 -33.20 0.62
C VAL A 300 9.26 -34.45 1.51
N GLU A 301 9.99 -35.46 1.05
CA GLU A 301 10.26 -36.72 1.80
C GLU A 301 9.01 -37.41 2.36
N GLY A 302 7.85 -37.28 1.66
CA GLY A 302 6.58 -37.87 2.08
C GLY A 302 5.76 -36.97 3.02
N VAL A 303 6.23 -35.78 3.35
CA VAL A 303 5.51 -34.76 4.14
C VAL A 303 4.76 -33.83 3.20
N ASP A 304 3.45 -33.73 3.33
CA ASP A 304 2.63 -32.74 2.59
C ASP A 304 2.91 -31.33 3.13
N ILE A 305 3.13 -30.36 2.24
CA ILE A 305 3.49 -29.01 2.62
C ILE A 305 2.25 -28.14 2.70
N GLY A 306 2.03 -27.48 3.85
CA GLY A 306 0.89 -26.58 4.12
C GLY A 306 1.22 -25.08 4.03
N ALA A 307 2.50 -24.73 4.28
CA ALA A 307 2.91 -23.32 4.26
C ALA A 307 4.39 -23.17 3.85
N TYR A 308 4.77 -21.94 3.48
CA TYR A 308 6.12 -21.61 3.06
C TYR A 308 6.57 -20.28 3.64
N LEU A 309 7.88 -20.15 3.95
CA LEU A 309 8.56 -18.87 4.00
C LEU A 309 9.38 -18.67 2.72
N LEU A 310 9.25 -17.50 2.12
CA LEU A 310 10.15 -17.01 1.08
C LEU A 310 11.01 -15.92 1.70
N VAL A 311 12.31 -16.20 1.82
CA VAL A 311 13.27 -15.34 2.51
C VAL A 311 14.30 -14.86 1.52
N THR A 312 14.67 -13.57 1.58
CA THR A 312 15.79 -13.04 0.80
C THR A 312 16.78 -12.36 1.73
N PHE A 313 18.05 -12.67 1.56
CA PHE A 313 19.17 -11.91 2.12
C PHE A 313 19.88 -11.13 1.02
N ASP A 314 20.42 -9.98 1.37
CA ASP A 314 21.18 -9.12 0.47
C ASP A 314 22.48 -8.64 1.15
N GLY A 315 23.49 -8.37 0.34
CA GLY A 315 24.80 -7.96 0.81
C GLY A 315 25.76 -7.62 -0.33
N ASP A 316 27.03 -7.40 0.00
CA ASP A 316 28.06 -7.04 -0.96
C ASP A 316 29.00 -8.20 -1.34
N ASN A 317 28.87 -9.36 -0.67
CA ASN A 317 29.74 -10.51 -0.84
C ASN A 317 28.92 -11.81 -0.80
N MET A 318 28.99 -12.60 -1.88
CA MET A 318 28.23 -13.85 -2.02
C MET A 318 28.69 -14.92 -1.01
N ASP A 319 30.00 -15.06 -0.75
CA ASP A 319 30.51 -16.07 0.20
C ASP A 319 29.93 -15.84 1.62
N GLN A 320 29.78 -14.57 2.02
CA GLN A 320 29.16 -14.22 3.30
C GLN A 320 27.65 -14.50 3.32
N LEU A 321 26.98 -14.31 2.19
CA LEU A 321 25.55 -14.64 2.07
C LEU A 321 25.33 -16.16 2.09
N GLU A 322 26.20 -16.95 1.48
CA GLU A 322 26.14 -18.41 1.52
C GLU A 322 26.35 -18.92 2.95
N GLU A 323 27.36 -18.42 3.68
CA GLU A 323 27.58 -18.76 5.10
C GLU A 323 26.38 -18.38 5.96
N LEU A 324 25.82 -17.17 5.77
CA LEU A 324 24.62 -16.70 6.46
C LEU A 324 23.42 -17.61 6.18
N THR A 325 23.29 -18.05 4.95
CA THR A 325 22.22 -18.95 4.50
C THR A 325 22.31 -20.33 5.13
N GLU A 326 23.51 -20.88 5.23
CA GLU A 326 23.76 -22.15 5.92
C GLU A 326 23.39 -22.07 7.40
N GLN A 327 23.80 -21.01 8.10
CA GLN A 327 23.43 -20.78 9.50
C GLN A 327 21.92 -20.59 9.67
N ALA A 328 21.27 -19.86 8.76
CA ALA A 328 19.81 -19.69 8.79
C ALA A 328 19.08 -21.02 8.55
N ALA A 329 19.57 -21.85 7.61
CA ALA A 329 19.02 -23.16 7.34
C ALA A 329 19.06 -24.08 8.57
N GLU A 330 20.18 -24.14 9.29
CA GLU A 330 20.27 -24.91 10.54
C GLU A 330 19.21 -24.48 11.55
N VAL A 331 19.05 -23.17 11.77
CA VAL A 331 18.08 -22.62 12.73
C VAL A 331 16.64 -22.94 12.34
N VAL A 332 16.29 -22.84 11.07
CA VAL A 332 14.89 -23.08 10.65
C VAL A 332 14.55 -24.58 10.62
N LEU A 333 15.50 -25.44 10.27
CA LEU A 333 15.33 -26.90 10.34
C LEU A 333 15.14 -27.37 11.79
N GLU A 334 15.92 -26.86 12.75
CA GLU A 334 15.71 -27.10 14.18
C GLU A 334 14.33 -26.56 14.66
N ALA A 335 13.76 -25.60 13.96
CA ALA A 335 12.50 -24.96 14.26
C ALA A 335 11.26 -25.61 13.63
N GLY A 336 11.43 -26.70 12.85
CA GLY A 336 10.33 -27.43 12.25
C GLY A 336 10.16 -27.23 10.75
N ALA A 337 11.08 -26.55 10.07
CA ALA A 337 11.10 -26.55 8.62
C ALA A 337 11.34 -27.95 8.07
N VAL A 338 10.63 -28.33 7.00
CA VAL A 338 10.79 -29.65 6.37
C VAL A 338 12.06 -29.69 5.52
N ASP A 339 12.39 -28.60 4.86
CA ASP A 339 13.60 -28.46 4.02
C ASP A 339 13.95 -26.96 3.84
N VAL A 340 15.12 -26.69 3.23
CA VAL A 340 15.54 -25.36 2.80
C VAL A 340 16.06 -25.40 1.37
N LEU A 341 15.33 -24.81 0.46
CA LEU A 341 15.64 -24.79 -0.98
C LEU A 341 16.26 -23.44 -1.34
N VAL A 342 17.50 -23.46 -1.83
CA VAL A 342 18.19 -22.25 -2.28
C VAL A 342 17.82 -21.94 -3.73
N ALA A 343 17.32 -20.74 -3.95
CA ALA A 343 17.15 -20.19 -5.29
C ALA A 343 18.50 -19.58 -5.75
N ASP A 344 19.41 -20.44 -6.17
CA ASP A 344 20.82 -20.17 -6.48
C ASP A 344 21.08 -19.50 -7.83
N THR A 345 20.05 -19.50 -8.73
CA THR A 345 20.16 -18.88 -10.05
C THR A 345 19.21 -17.68 -10.20
N PRO A 346 19.55 -16.68 -11.06
CA PRO A 346 18.65 -15.58 -11.35
C PRO A 346 17.27 -16.02 -11.84
N ALA A 347 17.19 -17.14 -12.58
CA ALA A 347 15.93 -17.70 -13.07
C ALA A 347 15.08 -18.23 -11.90
N LYS A 348 15.62 -19.04 -11.00
CA LYS A 348 14.89 -19.56 -9.83
C LYS A 348 14.42 -18.43 -8.90
N LYS A 349 15.27 -17.43 -8.64
CA LYS A 349 14.88 -16.24 -7.87
C LYS A 349 13.71 -15.52 -8.52
N LYS A 350 13.84 -15.23 -9.83
CA LYS A 350 12.77 -14.57 -10.60
C LYS A 350 11.46 -15.36 -10.55
N ASP A 351 11.51 -16.68 -10.68
CA ASP A 351 10.33 -17.54 -10.67
C ASP A 351 9.63 -17.53 -9.30
N ALA A 352 10.38 -17.65 -8.20
CA ALA A 352 9.84 -17.63 -6.85
C ALA A 352 9.16 -16.28 -6.54
N TRP A 353 9.83 -15.18 -6.87
CA TRP A 353 9.27 -13.83 -6.66
C TRP A 353 8.13 -13.50 -7.62
N ALA A 354 8.16 -14.00 -8.87
CA ALA A 354 7.03 -13.86 -9.78
C ALA A 354 5.78 -14.56 -9.25
N ALA A 355 5.93 -15.76 -8.68
CA ALA A 355 4.82 -16.45 -8.05
C ALA A 355 4.26 -15.66 -6.85
N ARG A 356 5.11 -15.11 -5.96
CA ARG A 356 4.68 -14.29 -4.82
C ARG A 356 3.99 -13.00 -5.27
N SER A 357 4.53 -12.34 -6.29
CA SER A 357 4.01 -11.05 -6.77
C SER A 357 2.71 -11.17 -7.57
N SER A 358 2.33 -12.35 -8.02
CA SER A 358 1.11 -12.58 -8.83
C SER A 358 -0.08 -13.10 -8.00
N PHE A 359 -0.05 -13.01 -6.67
CA PHE A 359 -1.11 -13.56 -5.82
C PHE A 359 -2.45 -12.86 -6.03
N LEU A 360 -2.47 -11.54 -6.14
CA LEU A 360 -3.72 -10.79 -6.39
C LEU A 360 -4.31 -11.18 -7.75
N GLU A 361 -3.52 -11.12 -8.81
CA GLU A 361 -3.97 -11.45 -10.16
C GLU A 361 -4.42 -12.93 -10.26
N ALA A 362 -3.78 -13.82 -9.51
CA ALA A 362 -4.18 -15.22 -9.46
C ALA A 362 -5.53 -15.41 -8.74
N ILE A 363 -5.77 -14.65 -7.67
CA ILE A 363 -7.06 -14.65 -6.97
C ILE A 363 -8.15 -14.06 -7.88
N GLU A 364 -7.91 -12.94 -8.52
CA GLU A 364 -8.84 -12.29 -9.44
C GLU A 364 -9.23 -13.17 -10.63
N ALA A 365 -8.25 -13.92 -11.18
CA ALA A 365 -8.50 -14.85 -12.29
C ALA A 365 -9.44 -16.01 -11.93
N GLU A 366 -9.53 -16.38 -10.65
CA GLU A 366 -10.32 -17.51 -10.14
C GLU A 366 -11.60 -17.06 -9.40
N THR A 367 -11.81 -15.76 -9.17
CA THR A 367 -12.82 -15.24 -8.25
C THR A 367 -13.68 -14.17 -8.92
N LYS A 368 -15.01 -14.24 -8.74
CA LYS A 368 -15.94 -13.23 -9.28
C LYS A 368 -16.16 -12.05 -8.35
N LEU A 369 -16.25 -12.34 -7.04
CA LEU A 369 -16.46 -11.33 -5.99
C LEU A 369 -15.30 -11.44 -5.01
N LEU A 370 -14.65 -10.32 -4.77
CA LEU A 370 -13.41 -10.22 -4.02
C LEU A 370 -13.45 -9.00 -3.10
N ASP A 371 -12.96 -9.17 -1.87
CA ASP A 371 -12.59 -8.06 -0.98
C ASP A 371 -11.31 -8.41 -0.20
N GLU A 372 -10.64 -7.39 0.32
CA GLU A 372 -9.32 -7.53 0.91
C GLU A 372 -9.23 -6.84 2.28
N CYS A 373 -8.62 -7.53 3.23
CA CYS A 373 -8.23 -7.03 4.53
C CYS A 373 -6.70 -6.94 4.60
N ASP A 374 -6.18 -5.72 4.59
CA ASP A 374 -4.80 -5.42 4.93
C ASP A 374 -4.73 -5.04 6.42
N VAL A 375 -4.25 -5.96 7.23
CA VAL A 375 -4.19 -5.82 8.69
C VAL A 375 -2.76 -6.02 9.18
N VAL A 376 -2.38 -5.39 10.27
CA VAL A 376 -1.10 -5.65 10.92
C VAL A 376 -1.32 -6.07 12.37
N VAL A 377 -0.66 -7.16 12.77
CA VAL A 377 -0.67 -7.67 14.16
C VAL A 377 0.77 -7.85 14.66
N PRO A 378 1.02 -7.88 15.99
CA PRO A 378 2.33 -8.24 16.50
C PRO A 378 2.78 -9.60 15.93
N VAL A 379 4.04 -9.70 15.52
CA VAL A 379 4.59 -10.89 14.81
C VAL A 379 4.27 -12.21 15.53
N ASN A 380 4.37 -12.23 16.84
CA ASN A 380 4.07 -13.41 17.66
C ASN A 380 2.57 -13.74 17.76
N GLN A 381 1.69 -12.92 17.20
CA GLN A 381 0.23 -13.13 17.19
C GLN A 381 -0.28 -13.56 15.81
N ILE A 382 0.56 -13.65 14.79
CA ILE A 382 0.15 -13.97 13.42
C ILE A 382 -0.59 -15.32 13.37
N ALA A 383 0.01 -16.38 13.93
CA ALA A 383 -0.59 -17.73 13.89
C ALA A 383 -1.95 -17.78 14.60
N ASP A 384 -2.04 -17.23 15.82
CA ASP A 384 -3.29 -17.15 16.57
C ASP A 384 -4.36 -16.33 15.84
N TYR A 385 -3.95 -15.23 15.21
CA TYR A 385 -4.85 -14.38 14.44
C TYR A 385 -5.39 -15.10 13.20
N LEU A 386 -4.53 -15.74 12.40
CA LEU A 386 -4.95 -16.46 11.19
C LEU A 386 -5.79 -17.69 11.52
N THR A 387 -5.52 -18.39 12.63
CA THR A 387 -6.38 -19.47 13.15
C THR A 387 -7.76 -18.94 13.52
N TYR A 388 -7.83 -17.78 14.17
CA TYR A 388 -9.10 -17.11 14.45
C TYR A 388 -9.84 -16.73 13.16
N VAL A 389 -9.16 -16.12 12.18
CA VAL A 389 -9.74 -15.74 10.89
C VAL A 389 -10.37 -16.94 10.18
N LYS A 390 -9.65 -18.07 10.10
CA LYS A 390 -10.18 -19.32 9.53
C LYS A 390 -11.41 -19.82 10.28
N GLY A 391 -11.37 -19.83 11.60
CA GLY A 391 -12.53 -20.25 12.41
C GLY A 391 -13.76 -19.34 12.26
N VAL A 392 -13.55 -18.03 12.03
CA VAL A 392 -14.66 -17.10 11.75
C VAL A 392 -15.21 -17.31 10.35
N SER A 393 -14.36 -17.54 9.35
CA SER A 393 -14.78 -17.69 7.95
C SER A 393 -15.71 -18.89 7.71
N GLU A 394 -15.62 -19.94 8.53
CA GLU A 394 -16.51 -21.12 8.46
C GLU A 394 -18.00 -20.79 8.64
N LYS A 395 -18.35 -19.58 9.08
CA LYS A 395 -19.74 -19.12 9.25
C LYS A 395 -20.35 -18.55 7.98
N TYR A 396 -19.56 -18.34 6.94
CA TYR A 396 -19.92 -17.61 5.72
C TYR A 396 -19.72 -18.47 4.48
N ASP A 397 -20.37 -18.08 3.38
CA ASP A 397 -20.34 -18.84 2.12
C ASP A 397 -19.28 -18.29 1.13
N PHE A 398 -18.11 -17.87 1.65
CA PHE A 398 -16.97 -17.47 0.87
C PHE A 398 -15.67 -18.14 1.36
N ASP A 399 -14.71 -18.29 0.48
CA ASP A 399 -13.38 -18.79 0.82
C ASP A 399 -12.47 -17.66 1.31
N VAL A 400 -11.51 -17.99 2.18
CA VAL A 400 -10.47 -17.08 2.65
C VAL A 400 -9.10 -17.58 2.22
N LYS A 401 -8.30 -16.67 1.63
CA LYS A 401 -6.90 -16.91 1.28
C LYS A 401 -6.03 -15.89 2.00
N SER A 402 -4.90 -16.33 2.57
CA SER A 402 -3.99 -15.43 3.28
C SER A 402 -2.53 -15.62 2.90
N PHE A 403 -1.82 -14.51 2.92
CA PHE A 403 -0.39 -14.40 2.78
C PHE A 403 0.07 -13.08 3.41
N GLY A 404 1.38 -12.82 3.49
CA GLY A 404 1.81 -11.53 4.00
C GLY A 404 3.27 -11.44 4.35
N HIS A 405 3.62 -10.28 4.89
CA HIS A 405 4.95 -9.91 5.32
C HIS A 405 5.19 -10.42 6.74
N ALA A 406 5.65 -11.67 6.88
CA ALA A 406 5.78 -12.32 8.18
C ALA A 406 6.75 -11.56 9.11
N GLY A 407 7.74 -10.88 8.54
CA GLY A 407 8.78 -10.17 9.30
C GLY A 407 8.29 -8.93 10.04
N ASP A 408 7.17 -8.33 9.63
CA ASP A 408 6.63 -7.10 10.25
C ASP A 408 5.16 -7.23 10.69
N GLY A 409 4.54 -8.39 10.47
CA GLY A 409 3.19 -8.69 10.95
C GLY A 409 2.07 -8.21 10.05
N ASN A 410 2.36 -7.74 8.85
CA ASN A 410 1.35 -7.31 7.89
C ASN A 410 0.77 -8.50 7.12
N LEU A 411 -0.55 -8.62 7.12
CA LEU A 411 -1.31 -9.74 6.61
C LEU A 411 -2.31 -9.28 5.56
N HIS A 412 -2.34 -9.99 4.44
CA HIS A 412 -3.34 -9.82 3.39
C HIS A 412 -4.31 -11.00 3.45
N ILE A 413 -5.58 -10.71 3.68
CA ILE A 413 -6.64 -11.70 3.83
C ILE A 413 -7.71 -11.38 2.80
N TYR A 414 -7.85 -12.27 1.83
CA TYR A 414 -8.79 -12.13 0.74
C TYR A 414 -10.03 -12.99 0.98
N THR A 415 -11.21 -12.39 0.90
CA THR A 415 -12.49 -13.08 0.83
C THR A 415 -12.89 -13.29 -0.61
N CYS A 416 -13.21 -14.52 -1.00
CA CYS A 416 -13.36 -14.95 -2.38
C CYS A 416 -14.69 -15.69 -2.57
N ALA A 417 -15.59 -15.20 -3.43
CA ALA A 417 -16.84 -15.88 -3.72
C ALA A 417 -17.12 -15.99 -5.24
N ASN A 418 -17.69 -17.12 -5.64
CA ASN A 418 -18.09 -17.40 -7.02
C ASN A 418 -19.60 -17.58 -7.20
N ASP A 419 -20.29 -17.99 -6.15
CA ASP A 419 -21.69 -18.43 -6.18
C ASP A 419 -22.64 -17.48 -5.44
N LEU A 420 -22.11 -16.48 -4.72
CA LEU A 420 -22.91 -15.45 -4.04
C LEU A 420 -23.32 -14.34 -5.03
N ASP A 421 -24.45 -13.67 -4.72
CA ASP A 421 -24.77 -12.37 -5.31
C ASP A 421 -24.01 -11.24 -4.59
N GLU A 422 -23.85 -10.10 -5.26
CA GLU A 422 -23.03 -8.99 -4.75
C GLU A 422 -23.57 -8.37 -3.45
N GLU A 423 -24.89 -8.34 -3.25
CA GLU A 423 -25.52 -7.76 -2.05
C GLU A 423 -25.26 -8.64 -0.83
N THR A 424 -25.47 -9.96 -0.98
CA THR A 424 -25.18 -10.96 0.06
C THR A 424 -23.70 -10.96 0.40
N PHE A 425 -22.82 -10.99 -0.60
CA PHE A 425 -21.37 -10.96 -0.40
C PHE A 425 -20.93 -9.72 0.38
N LYS A 426 -21.35 -8.52 -0.01
CA LYS A 426 -21.00 -7.27 0.69
C LYS A 426 -21.45 -7.28 2.15
N LYS A 427 -22.64 -7.81 2.43
CA LYS A 427 -23.14 -7.90 3.79
C LYS A 427 -22.30 -8.86 4.64
N GLU A 428 -22.06 -10.07 4.15
CA GLU A 428 -21.31 -11.09 4.88
C GLU A 428 -19.86 -10.66 5.09
N VAL A 429 -19.21 -10.09 4.08
CA VAL A 429 -17.86 -9.57 4.18
C VAL A 429 -17.78 -8.42 5.18
N SER A 430 -18.75 -7.51 5.22
CA SER A 430 -18.76 -6.42 6.19
C SER A 430 -18.83 -6.93 7.64
N GLU A 431 -19.64 -7.98 7.91
CA GLU A 431 -19.74 -8.61 9.23
C GLU A 431 -18.42 -9.34 9.58
N PHE A 432 -17.86 -10.09 8.64
CA PHE A 432 -16.58 -10.77 8.80
C PHE A 432 -15.43 -9.79 9.07
N MET A 433 -15.29 -8.74 8.26
CA MET A 433 -14.26 -7.72 8.43
C MET A 433 -14.34 -7.02 9.80
N ALA A 434 -15.55 -6.72 10.28
CA ALA A 434 -15.73 -6.15 11.62
C ALA A 434 -15.21 -7.09 12.72
N ASP A 435 -15.45 -8.40 12.59
CA ASP A 435 -14.97 -9.40 13.57
C ASP A 435 -13.45 -9.52 13.54
N ILE A 436 -12.84 -9.64 12.38
CA ILE A 436 -11.39 -9.82 12.27
C ILE A 436 -10.60 -8.53 12.61
N TYR A 437 -11.11 -7.33 12.28
CA TYR A 437 -10.50 -6.07 12.72
C TYR A 437 -10.58 -5.88 14.24
N ARG A 438 -11.71 -6.25 14.85
CA ARG A 438 -11.83 -6.23 16.32
C ARG A 438 -10.80 -7.16 16.96
N LYS A 439 -10.64 -8.37 16.41
CA LYS A 439 -9.64 -9.32 16.90
C LYS A 439 -8.22 -8.79 16.75
N ALA A 440 -7.88 -8.15 15.62
CA ALA A 440 -6.58 -7.52 15.43
C ALA A 440 -6.32 -6.44 16.49
N ALA A 441 -7.30 -5.56 16.74
CA ALA A 441 -7.19 -4.52 17.77
C ALA A 441 -7.03 -5.11 19.19
N GLU A 442 -7.75 -6.19 19.54
CA GLU A 442 -7.61 -6.92 20.80
C GLU A 442 -6.18 -7.48 21.01
N LEU A 443 -5.52 -7.89 19.92
CA LEU A 443 -4.14 -8.38 19.92
C LEU A 443 -3.09 -7.25 19.89
N GLY A 444 -3.52 -5.98 19.85
CA GLY A 444 -2.63 -4.81 19.78
C GLY A 444 -2.20 -4.47 18.35
N GLY A 445 -2.93 -4.96 17.35
CA GLY A 445 -2.74 -4.66 15.94
C GLY A 445 -3.52 -3.42 15.46
N LEU A 446 -3.49 -3.17 14.13
CA LEU A 446 -4.17 -2.07 13.45
C LEU A 446 -4.90 -2.57 12.20
N ILE A 447 -5.91 -1.83 11.76
CA ILE A 447 -6.80 -2.18 10.64
C ILE A 447 -6.21 -1.93 9.24
N SER A 448 -5.02 -1.36 9.17
CA SER A 448 -4.25 -1.22 7.92
C SER A 448 -2.76 -1.27 8.22
N GLY A 449 -2.04 -2.13 7.50
CA GLY A 449 -0.60 -2.21 7.50
C GLY A 449 0.03 -1.24 6.49
N GLU A 450 -0.50 -1.22 5.26
CA GLU A 450 0.11 -0.46 4.16
C GLU A 450 -0.87 0.14 3.14
N HIS A 451 -2.09 -0.43 2.95
CA HIS A 451 -3.01 0.03 1.91
C HIS A 451 -3.73 1.34 2.25
N GLY A 452 -3.74 1.75 3.51
CA GLY A 452 -4.46 2.92 3.98
C GLY A 452 -5.91 2.61 4.37
N ILE A 453 -6.67 3.66 4.66
CA ILE A 453 -8.05 3.60 5.14
C ILE A 453 -9.04 3.86 4.00
N GLY A 454 -8.80 4.89 3.21
CA GLY A 454 -9.65 5.28 2.09
C GLY A 454 -11.13 5.39 2.45
N PHE A 455 -11.97 5.02 1.50
CA PHE A 455 -13.41 4.90 1.70
C PHE A 455 -13.80 3.55 2.32
N GLY A 456 -13.10 2.47 1.95
CA GLY A 456 -13.43 1.11 2.34
C GLY A 456 -13.32 0.83 3.83
N LYS A 457 -12.28 1.34 4.49
CA LYS A 457 -12.03 1.09 5.92
C LYS A 457 -12.50 2.24 6.84
N LYS A 458 -13.03 3.33 6.28
CA LYS A 458 -13.47 4.52 7.02
C LYS A 458 -14.46 4.19 8.14
N GLY A 459 -15.39 3.25 7.90
CA GLY A 459 -16.38 2.83 8.90
C GLY A 459 -15.77 2.12 10.11
N TYR A 460 -14.62 1.50 9.96
CA TYR A 460 -13.93 0.75 11.01
C TYR A 460 -12.92 1.61 11.79
N LEU A 461 -12.47 2.74 11.21
CA LEU A 461 -11.43 3.58 11.80
C LEU A 461 -11.85 4.11 13.18
N GLU A 462 -13.08 4.59 13.32
CA GLU A 462 -13.60 5.18 14.56
C GLU A 462 -13.74 4.11 15.67
N GLU A 463 -14.04 2.87 15.32
CA GLU A 463 -14.23 1.77 16.28
C GLU A 463 -12.90 1.12 16.71
N PHE A 464 -11.96 0.95 15.77
CA PHE A 464 -10.79 0.08 16.01
C PHE A 464 -9.43 0.78 16.00
N ALA A 465 -9.33 2.04 15.61
CA ALA A 465 -8.04 2.76 15.63
C ALA A 465 -7.87 3.73 16.81
N GLY A 466 -8.86 3.82 17.68
CA GLY A 466 -8.81 4.57 18.94
C GLY A 466 -9.14 6.03 18.78
#